data_0dcf6fa3b2f14f6bf19e3674f927c40f
#
_entry.id   0dcf6fa3b2f14f6bf19e3674f927c40f
#
_cell.length_a   1.000
_cell.length_b   1.000
_cell.length_c   1.000
_cell.angle_alpha   90.00
_cell.angle_beta   90.00
_cell.angle_gamma   90.00
#
_symmetry.space_group_name_H-M   'P 1'
#
loop_
_entity.id
_entity.type
_entity.pdbx_description
1 polymer ?
#
loop_
_entity_poly.entity_id
_entity_poly.type
_entity_poly.pdbx_seq_one_letter_code
_entity_poly.pdbx_strand_id
1 'polypeptide(L)'
;MTLRIRLTLVGIIVALAPVAVGQDRWPEHRGPQHNYHLTTDAQYPTHWSVATGENIRWRIPLPETGHSGIAISDNKLFLTCFRKLTPADNGPNGTWVSETRGYCLDAETGKILWSCDLPGRRPNQVNGTFTDSTTPTPVTDGIHVWFINAGGWMACHTLDGQRVWAQEFEVRTKHSAKQFQPFLHGGNLYYAMMRDANDPQRRAQTASDYDKNSKTGWPWIFVRCFDALTGQPTAVLADGISVHSKGALGSLHGQNVLLHAKGGSHSPPEKPYGITLSKLNAAHDKIWERQGLSFEGTHFVDEKHAYCFDRNDLFVLDLATGETIKKIPIRDNGSLIAFDETSGRYKPRAASTLEPRHLLTHRSNIGVGKYHFFMSGQAGILGRIDIETGDVSYLQVPLQVTVENGVKNFSWTDFKSGDETGSGFSVEGDRRRLSHGFGHISAATPIVVNNHIYFSTVLGTVYVVDATAEHFDENAMTAVNDLGLPGQTWTLSPLTPANGNLYQRTSRELICIKNDH
;
A
#
# COMPACT_ATOMS: atom_id res chain seq x y z
N MET A 1 -40.32 10.17 -64.56
CA MET A 1 -39.41 9.03 -64.36
C MET A 1 -38.42 9.44 -63.26
N THR A 2 -38.77 9.14 -62.01
CA THR A 2 -38.04 9.65 -60.82
C THR A 2 -37.24 8.50 -60.22
N LEU A 3 -35.92 8.58 -60.30
CA LEU A 3 -34.97 7.58 -59.81
C LEU A 3 -34.79 7.78 -58.27
N ARG A 4 -35.25 6.82 -57.47
CA ARG A 4 -35.00 6.79 -56.04
C ARG A 4 -33.73 5.97 -55.73
N ILE A 5 -32.66 6.66 -55.32
CA ILE A 5 -31.43 6.02 -54.81
C ILE A 5 -31.68 5.65 -53.34
N ARG A 6 -31.64 4.35 -53.02
CA ARG A 6 -31.62 3.85 -51.65
C ARG A 6 -30.16 3.78 -51.20
N LEU A 7 -29.76 4.63 -50.25
CA LEU A 7 -28.51 4.47 -49.51
C LEU A 7 -28.73 3.42 -48.42
N THR A 8 -28.02 2.31 -48.51
CA THR A 8 -27.93 1.31 -47.44
C THR A 8 -26.76 1.70 -46.55
N LEU A 9 -27.05 2.17 -45.34
CA LEU A 9 -26.03 2.39 -44.31
C LEU A 9 -25.63 1.02 -43.77
N VAL A 10 -24.41 0.57 -44.07
CA VAL A 10 -23.79 -0.59 -43.41
C VAL A 10 -23.14 -0.09 -42.11
N GLY A 11 -23.84 -0.29 -41.02
CA GLY A 11 -23.28 -0.03 -39.69
C GLY A 11 -22.23 -1.11 -39.34
N ILE A 12 -20.97 -0.73 -39.32
CA ILE A 12 -19.90 -1.58 -38.75
C ILE A 12 -20.07 -1.53 -37.25
N ILE A 13 -20.65 -2.56 -36.66
CA ILE A 13 -20.62 -2.80 -35.23
C ILE A 13 -19.21 -3.33 -34.93
N VAL A 14 -18.32 -2.47 -34.45
CA VAL A 14 -17.08 -2.89 -33.82
C VAL A 14 -17.47 -3.46 -32.44
N ALA A 15 -17.63 -4.76 -32.39
CA ALA A 15 -17.72 -5.48 -31.11
C ALA A 15 -16.36 -5.29 -30.39
N LEU A 16 -16.31 -4.41 -29.41
CA LEU A 16 -15.24 -4.39 -28.44
C LEU A 16 -15.34 -5.72 -27.69
N ALA A 17 -14.49 -6.68 -28.06
CA ALA A 17 -14.28 -7.87 -27.26
C ALA A 17 -13.89 -7.38 -25.84
N PRO A 18 -14.49 -7.93 -24.77
CA PRO A 18 -13.98 -7.66 -23.44
C PRO A 18 -12.51 -8.09 -23.46
N VAL A 19 -11.60 -7.16 -23.19
CA VAL A 19 -10.21 -7.49 -22.90
C VAL A 19 -10.31 -8.41 -21.70
N ALA A 20 -10.06 -9.70 -21.91
CA ALA A 20 -9.89 -10.62 -20.79
C ALA A 20 -8.79 -10.00 -19.93
N VAL A 21 -9.16 -9.54 -18.73
CA VAL A 21 -8.19 -9.08 -17.74
C VAL A 21 -7.35 -10.32 -17.44
N GLY A 22 -6.20 -10.39 -18.09
CA GLY A 22 -5.28 -11.51 -17.90
C GLY A 22 -4.99 -11.61 -16.39
N GLN A 23 -5.20 -12.80 -15.82
CA GLN A 23 -5.01 -13.11 -14.40
C GLN A 23 -3.60 -12.81 -13.90
N ASP A 24 -2.69 -12.44 -14.78
CA ASP A 24 -1.25 -12.32 -14.57
C ASP A 24 -0.77 -10.87 -14.38
N ARG A 25 -1.67 -9.95 -14.02
CA ARG A 25 -1.33 -8.53 -13.85
C ARG A 25 -1.49 -8.10 -12.40
N TRP A 26 -0.57 -7.27 -11.95
CA TRP A 26 -0.71 -6.49 -10.71
C TRP A 26 -0.49 -5.01 -11.05
N PRO A 27 -1.50 -4.35 -11.64
CA PRO A 27 -1.31 -3.10 -12.37
C PRO A 27 -1.04 -1.88 -11.48
N GLU A 28 -1.28 -2.00 -10.18
CA GLU A 28 -1.12 -0.93 -9.20
C GLU A 28 -0.98 -1.48 -7.78
N HIS A 29 -0.79 -0.62 -6.81
CA HIS A 29 -0.54 -0.98 -5.40
C HIS A 29 -1.58 -1.95 -4.80
N ARG A 30 -2.87 -1.82 -5.17
CA ARG A 30 -3.98 -2.61 -4.63
C ARG A 30 -4.31 -3.85 -5.46
N GLY A 31 -3.55 -4.08 -6.53
CA GLY A 31 -3.77 -5.20 -7.45
C GLY A 31 -4.92 -4.99 -8.45
N PRO A 32 -5.30 -6.05 -9.18
CA PRO A 32 -6.19 -5.93 -10.33
C PRO A 32 -7.64 -5.55 -9.98
N GLN A 33 -8.07 -5.83 -8.77
CA GLN A 33 -9.43 -5.54 -8.28
C GLN A 33 -9.44 -4.39 -7.26
N HIS A 34 -8.34 -3.67 -7.10
CA HIS A 34 -8.17 -2.56 -6.16
C HIS A 34 -8.39 -2.91 -4.67
N ASN A 35 -8.31 -4.18 -4.30
CA ASN A 35 -8.64 -4.70 -2.97
C ASN A 35 -7.55 -5.57 -2.34
N TYR A 36 -6.35 -5.66 -2.93
CA TYR A 36 -5.22 -6.48 -2.51
C TYR A 36 -5.44 -8.00 -2.63
N HIS A 37 -6.45 -8.42 -3.38
CA HIS A 37 -6.75 -9.82 -3.61
C HIS A 37 -6.41 -10.24 -5.04
N LEU A 38 -5.94 -11.48 -5.16
CA LEU A 38 -5.77 -12.19 -6.42
C LEU A 38 -6.43 -13.56 -6.30
N THR A 39 -7.43 -13.82 -7.14
CA THR A 39 -8.02 -15.15 -7.31
C THR A 39 -7.54 -15.71 -8.64
N THR A 40 -6.90 -16.88 -8.62
CA THR A 40 -6.26 -17.48 -9.80
C THR A 40 -6.13 -19.00 -9.63
N ASP A 41 -6.03 -19.72 -10.75
CA ASP A 41 -5.74 -21.16 -10.74
C ASP A 41 -4.23 -21.45 -10.57
N ALA A 42 -3.38 -20.44 -10.72
CA ALA A 42 -1.94 -20.58 -10.54
C ALA A 42 -1.58 -20.83 -9.07
N GLN A 43 -0.58 -21.69 -8.86
CA GLN A 43 -0.01 -21.95 -7.55
C GLN A 43 1.07 -20.90 -7.23
N TYR A 44 1.02 -20.36 -6.02
CA TYR A 44 1.99 -19.39 -5.55
C TYR A 44 2.81 -19.94 -4.38
N PRO A 45 4.06 -19.49 -4.21
CA PRO A 45 4.92 -19.93 -3.12
C PRO A 45 4.31 -19.56 -1.76
N THR A 46 4.22 -20.53 -0.87
CA THR A 46 3.91 -20.29 0.55
C THR A 46 5.17 -20.38 1.42
N HIS A 47 6.20 -21.10 0.96
CA HIS A 47 7.45 -21.33 1.68
C HIS A 47 8.64 -20.85 0.85
N TRP A 48 9.53 -20.08 1.47
CA TRP A 48 10.81 -19.66 0.90
C TRP A 48 11.78 -19.18 1.98
N SER A 49 13.02 -18.98 1.58
CA SER A 49 14.01 -18.26 2.37
C SER A 49 15.02 -17.57 1.48
N VAL A 50 15.09 -16.27 1.56
CA VAL A 50 16.12 -15.49 0.86
C VAL A 50 17.50 -15.76 1.46
N ALA A 51 17.56 -15.96 2.78
CA ALA A 51 18.81 -16.24 3.49
C ALA A 51 19.44 -17.59 3.11
N THR A 52 18.63 -18.62 2.78
CA THR A 52 19.13 -19.93 2.33
C THR A 52 19.09 -20.12 0.82
N GLY A 53 18.36 -19.28 0.09
CA GLY A 53 18.13 -19.43 -1.35
C GLY A 53 16.96 -20.35 -1.70
N GLU A 54 16.20 -20.87 -0.74
CA GLU A 54 15.07 -21.75 -0.96
C GLU A 54 13.94 -21.03 -1.72
N ASN A 55 13.47 -21.60 -2.83
CA ASN A 55 12.41 -21.06 -3.69
C ASN A 55 12.68 -19.64 -4.20
N ILE A 56 13.95 -19.27 -4.38
CA ILE A 56 14.37 -17.97 -4.91
C ILE A 56 14.83 -18.14 -6.35
N ARG A 57 14.00 -17.63 -7.29
CA ARG A 57 14.33 -17.70 -8.71
C ARG A 57 15.50 -16.79 -9.08
N TRP A 58 15.46 -15.52 -8.62
CA TRP A 58 16.52 -14.57 -8.79
C TRP A 58 16.48 -13.46 -7.75
N ARG A 59 17.64 -12.86 -7.50
CA ARG A 59 17.82 -11.66 -6.70
C ARG A 59 18.72 -10.71 -7.45
N ILE A 60 18.37 -9.44 -7.49
CA ILE A 60 19.20 -8.42 -8.10
C ILE A 60 19.36 -7.22 -7.17
N PRO A 61 20.55 -6.61 -7.07
CA PRO A 61 20.71 -5.36 -6.35
C PRO A 61 19.92 -4.26 -7.07
N LEU A 62 19.22 -3.43 -6.30
CA LEU A 62 18.62 -2.22 -6.84
C LEU A 62 19.70 -1.15 -7.08
N PRO A 63 19.52 -0.30 -8.12
CA PRO A 63 20.44 0.82 -8.37
C PRO A 63 20.55 1.78 -7.19
N GLU A 64 19.45 1.95 -6.44
CA GLU A 64 19.37 2.70 -5.18
C GLU A 64 18.09 2.30 -4.42
N THR A 65 17.99 2.72 -3.16
CA THR A 65 16.83 2.46 -2.31
C THR A 65 15.55 3.18 -2.76
N GLY A 66 14.43 2.80 -2.19
CA GLY A 66 13.11 3.44 -2.35
C GLY A 66 12.01 2.61 -1.72
N HIS A 67 10.79 3.17 -1.66
CA HIS A 67 9.63 2.58 -0.98
C HIS A 67 8.46 2.22 -1.89
N SER A 68 8.55 2.44 -3.22
CA SER A 68 7.43 2.10 -4.09
C SER A 68 7.08 0.62 -4.00
N GLY A 69 5.81 0.29 -4.15
CA GLY A 69 5.43 -1.04 -4.55
C GLY A 69 5.90 -1.34 -5.98
N ILE A 70 5.56 -2.53 -6.45
CA ILE A 70 5.85 -2.99 -7.81
C ILE A 70 4.52 -3.06 -8.56
N ALA A 71 4.46 -2.49 -9.76
CA ALA A 71 3.40 -2.76 -10.72
C ALA A 71 3.88 -3.75 -11.78
N ILE A 72 3.01 -4.63 -12.25
CA ILE A 72 3.37 -5.68 -13.23
C ILE A 72 2.34 -5.72 -14.35
N SER A 73 2.83 -5.71 -15.57
CA SER A 73 2.05 -5.99 -16.79
C SER A 73 2.96 -6.57 -17.87
N ASP A 74 2.45 -7.54 -18.62
CA ASP A 74 3.11 -8.14 -19.80
C ASP A 74 4.58 -8.52 -19.56
N ASN A 75 4.84 -9.25 -18.47
CA ASN A 75 6.17 -9.67 -18.06
C ASN A 75 7.15 -8.52 -17.76
N LYS A 76 6.64 -7.31 -17.51
CA LYS A 76 7.42 -6.13 -17.15
C LYS A 76 7.10 -5.69 -15.73
N LEU A 77 8.13 -5.46 -14.93
CA LEU A 77 8.05 -4.91 -13.59
C LEU A 77 8.33 -3.41 -13.64
N PHE A 78 7.54 -2.63 -12.93
CA PHE A 78 7.73 -1.19 -12.80
C PHE A 78 7.87 -0.80 -11.34
N LEU A 79 8.91 -0.04 -11.02
CA LEU A 79 9.17 0.49 -9.68
C LEU A 79 9.92 1.82 -9.76
N THR A 80 10.01 2.52 -8.63
CA THR A 80 10.72 3.79 -8.50
C THR A 80 11.81 3.69 -7.45
N CYS A 81 13.02 4.14 -7.74
CA CYS A 81 14.10 4.30 -6.78
C CYS A 81 14.55 5.77 -6.74
N PHE A 82 15.28 6.16 -5.70
CA PHE A 82 16.09 7.37 -5.78
C PHE A 82 17.13 7.24 -6.90
N ARG A 83 17.59 8.38 -7.43
CA ARG A 83 18.84 8.36 -8.19
C ARG A 83 19.98 7.84 -7.31
N LYS A 84 21.04 7.38 -7.91
CA LYS A 84 22.21 6.94 -7.15
C LYS A 84 22.69 8.03 -6.19
N LEU A 85 22.80 7.69 -4.91
CA LEU A 85 23.27 8.59 -3.87
C LEU A 85 24.76 8.87 -4.00
N THR A 86 25.15 10.04 -3.58
CA THR A 86 26.55 10.50 -3.55
C THR A 86 26.87 11.02 -2.14
N PRO A 87 28.16 11.13 -1.76
CA PRO A 87 28.52 11.73 -0.47
C PRO A 87 27.97 13.13 -0.24
N ALA A 88 27.72 13.89 -1.31
CA ALA A 88 27.12 15.23 -1.24
C ALA A 88 25.65 15.23 -0.80
N ASP A 89 24.96 14.09 -0.89
CA ASP A 89 23.58 13.95 -0.47
C ASP A 89 23.44 13.78 1.06
N ASN A 90 24.54 13.42 1.74
CA ASN A 90 24.54 13.24 3.19
C ASN A 90 24.62 14.60 3.89
N GLY A 91 23.54 14.96 4.56
CA GLY A 91 23.44 16.15 5.41
C GLY A 91 23.49 15.80 6.90
N PRO A 92 23.55 16.80 7.79
CA PRO A 92 23.62 16.59 9.24
C PRO A 92 22.40 15.88 9.84
N ASN A 93 21.31 15.83 9.10
CA ASN A 93 20.04 15.20 9.51
C ASN A 93 19.64 14.03 8.58
N GLY A 94 20.61 13.39 7.94
CA GLY A 94 20.39 12.28 7.01
C GLY A 94 20.50 12.68 5.53
N THR A 95 20.29 11.70 4.67
CA THR A 95 20.40 11.86 3.22
C THR A 95 19.16 12.51 2.63
N TRP A 96 19.33 13.55 1.81
CA TRP A 96 18.25 14.32 1.19
C TRP A 96 18.39 14.38 -0.33
N VAL A 97 17.39 13.90 -1.06
CA VAL A 97 17.40 13.84 -2.53
C VAL A 97 16.05 14.26 -3.09
N SER A 98 16.05 15.02 -4.18
CA SER A 98 14.82 15.37 -4.91
C SER A 98 14.55 14.44 -6.09
N GLU A 99 15.60 13.93 -6.73
CA GLU A 99 15.50 13.17 -7.98
C GLU A 99 15.22 11.70 -7.68
N THR A 100 14.27 11.15 -8.42
CA THR A 100 13.99 9.71 -8.48
C THR A 100 14.10 9.22 -9.91
N ARG A 101 14.10 7.92 -10.09
CA ARG A 101 14.07 7.25 -11.40
C ARG A 101 13.00 6.18 -11.42
N GLY A 102 12.24 6.14 -12.50
CA GLY A 102 11.37 5.03 -12.84
C GLY A 102 12.16 3.95 -13.57
N TYR A 103 11.91 2.71 -13.26
CA TYR A 103 12.55 1.54 -13.86
C TYR A 103 11.51 0.58 -14.42
N CYS A 104 11.82 0.05 -15.61
CA CYS A 104 11.16 -1.13 -16.18
C CYS A 104 12.17 -2.27 -16.18
N LEU A 105 11.77 -3.41 -15.64
CA LEU A 105 12.59 -4.62 -15.59
C LEU A 105 11.82 -5.79 -16.22
N ASP A 106 12.56 -6.73 -16.76
CA ASP A 106 12.05 -8.01 -17.20
C ASP A 106 11.70 -8.88 -15.98
N ALA A 107 10.48 -9.37 -15.91
CA ALA A 107 10.00 -10.14 -14.75
C ALA A 107 10.63 -11.54 -14.65
N GLU A 108 11.08 -12.12 -15.78
CA GLU A 108 11.72 -13.42 -15.84
C GLU A 108 13.14 -13.41 -15.28
N THR A 109 13.87 -12.33 -15.53
CA THR A 109 15.32 -12.25 -15.29
C THR A 109 15.73 -11.16 -14.31
N GLY A 110 14.85 -10.23 -13.99
CA GLY A 110 15.16 -9.03 -13.21
C GLY A 110 16.00 -7.98 -13.95
N LYS A 111 16.33 -8.20 -15.24
CA LYS A 111 17.17 -7.30 -16.01
C LYS A 111 16.46 -5.96 -16.25
N ILE A 112 17.16 -4.84 -16.01
CA ILE A 112 16.66 -3.52 -16.36
C ILE A 112 16.56 -3.40 -17.88
N LEU A 113 15.36 -3.16 -18.39
CA LEU A 113 15.07 -2.94 -19.80
C LEU A 113 15.26 -1.47 -20.16
N TRP A 114 14.73 -0.56 -19.34
CA TRP A 114 14.89 0.88 -19.49
C TRP A 114 14.65 1.61 -18.16
N SER A 115 15.00 2.87 -18.12
CA SER A 115 14.72 3.75 -16.99
C SER A 115 14.44 5.18 -17.48
N CYS A 116 13.74 5.97 -16.68
CA CYS A 116 13.46 7.38 -16.94
C CYS A 116 13.74 8.24 -15.70
N ASP A 117 14.18 9.46 -15.93
CA ASP A 117 14.39 10.42 -14.85
C ASP A 117 13.08 11.07 -14.44
N LEU A 118 12.87 11.17 -13.14
CA LEU A 118 11.75 11.82 -12.48
C LEU A 118 12.30 12.91 -11.56
N PRO A 119 12.63 14.08 -12.09
CA PRO A 119 13.17 15.17 -11.27
C PRO A 119 12.17 15.60 -10.22
N GLY A 120 12.65 15.98 -9.04
CA GLY A 120 11.82 16.50 -7.97
C GLY A 120 12.02 18.00 -7.78
N ARG A 121 10.96 18.72 -7.43
CA ARG A 121 11.04 20.15 -7.10
C ARG A 121 11.61 20.38 -5.70
N ARG A 122 11.48 19.39 -4.80
CA ARG A 122 11.96 19.49 -3.43
C ARG A 122 12.64 18.21 -2.97
N PRO A 123 13.80 18.36 -2.34
CA PRO A 123 14.47 17.23 -1.70
C PRO A 123 13.61 16.61 -0.61
N ASN A 124 13.67 15.30 -0.51
CA ASN A 124 13.04 14.55 0.54
C ASN A 124 14.03 13.62 1.20
N GLN A 125 13.81 13.36 2.47
CA GLN A 125 14.69 12.49 3.23
C GLN A 125 14.57 11.05 2.71
N VAL A 126 15.73 10.47 2.39
CA VAL A 126 15.82 9.03 2.16
C VAL A 126 15.76 8.38 3.53
N ASN A 127 14.64 7.79 3.85
CA ASN A 127 14.49 7.13 5.14
C ASN A 127 13.60 5.89 5.04
N GLY A 128 13.81 4.99 5.97
CA GLY A 128 13.07 3.74 6.05
C GLY A 128 11.83 3.79 6.94
N THR A 129 11.37 4.94 7.45
CA THR A 129 10.36 4.95 8.53
C THR A 129 8.94 5.03 8.03
N PHE A 130 8.63 5.96 7.15
CA PHE A 130 7.24 6.22 6.75
C PHE A 130 7.07 6.27 5.25
N THR A 131 7.60 7.31 4.64
CA THR A 131 7.42 7.61 3.23
C THR A 131 8.54 8.49 2.73
N ASP A 132 8.85 8.36 1.47
CA ASP A 132 9.74 9.24 0.76
C ASP A 132 9.19 9.57 -0.64
N SER A 133 9.99 10.21 -1.47
CA SER A 133 9.57 10.63 -2.82
C SER A 133 9.26 9.45 -3.75
N THR A 134 9.74 8.25 -3.43
CA THR A 134 9.53 7.04 -4.23
C THR A 134 8.29 6.23 -3.82
N THR A 135 7.63 6.58 -2.71
CA THR A 135 6.53 5.81 -2.13
C THR A 135 5.36 5.53 -3.08
N PRO A 136 4.94 6.43 -3.99
CA PRO A 136 3.89 6.12 -4.94
C PRO A 136 4.30 4.93 -5.82
N THR A 137 3.50 3.86 -5.76
CA THR A 137 3.65 2.71 -6.66
C THR A 137 3.33 3.14 -8.08
N PRO A 138 4.11 2.75 -9.10
CA PRO A 138 3.73 2.95 -10.49
C PRO A 138 2.36 2.34 -10.79
N VAL A 139 1.67 2.86 -11.80
CA VAL A 139 0.37 2.35 -12.26
C VAL A 139 0.47 2.04 -13.74
N THR A 140 -0.17 0.97 -14.21
CA THR A 140 -0.18 0.61 -15.63
C THR A 140 -1.57 0.17 -16.09
N ASP A 141 -1.93 0.51 -17.33
CA ASP A 141 -3.14 0.02 -18.01
C ASP A 141 -2.84 -1.18 -18.95
N GLY A 142 -1.58 -1.60 -19.03
CA GLY A 142 -1.10 -2.64 -19.95
C GLY A 142 -0.61 -2.09 -21.30
N ILE A 143 -0.70 -0.80 -21.52
CA ILE A 143 -0.18 -0.08 -22.71
C ILE A 143 0.79 1.01 -22.27
N HIS A 144 0.47 1.67 -21.17
CA HIS A 144 1.24 2.75 -20.58
C HIS A 144 1.60 2.45 -19.14
N VAL A 145 2.57 3.20 -18.62
CA VAL A 145 2.94 3.23 -17.21
C VAL A 145 3.09 4.67 -16.73
N TRP A 146 2.53 4.95 -15.56
CA TRP A 146 2.62 6.24 -14.88
C TRP A 146 3.54 6.13 -13.68
N PHE A 147 4.55 7.01 -13.65
CA PHE A 147 5.47 7.16 -12.52
C PHE A 147 5.22 8.49 -11.82
N ILE A 148 5.29 8.47 -10.50
CA ILE A 148 5.15 9.67 -9.68
C ILE A 148 6.32 9.77 -8.70
N ASN A 149 7.04 10.89 -8.78
CA ASN A 149 7.93 11.34 -7.73
C ASN A 149 7.12 12.25 -6.80
N ALA A 150 6.84 11.82 -5.56
CA ALA A 150 6.09 12.63 -4.61
C ALA A 150 6.78 13.97 -4.25
N GLY A 151 8.02 14.17 -4.67
CA GLY A 151 8.74 15.44 -4.63
C GLY A 151 8.36 16.45 -5.71
N GLY A 152 7.34 16.16 -6.55
CA GLY A 152 6.71 17.14 -7.45
C GLY A 152 6.84 16.87 -8.95
N TRP A 153 6.85 15.60 -9.36
CA TRP A 153 6.90 15.22 -10.78
C TRP A 153 6.05 14.00 -11.06
N MET A 154 5.40 13.98 -12.21
CA MET A 154 4.71 12.81 -12.74
C MET A 154 4.95 12.68 -14.24
N ALA A 155 4.95 11.44 -14.73
CA ALA A 155 5.18 11.16 -16.14
C ALA A 155 4.44 9.89 -16.58
N CYS A 156 3.97 9.88 -17.83
CA CYS A 156 3.41 8.75 -18.54
C CYS A 156 4.42 8.29 -19.62
N HIS A 157 4.64 6.99 -19.70
CA HIS A 157 5.47 6.35 -20.72
C HIS A 157 4.71 5.17 -21.35
N THR A 158 5.06 4.81 -22.58
CA THR A 158 4.69 3.51 -23.14
C THR A 158 5.45 2.41 -22.39
N LEU A 159 5.00 1.14 -22.50
CA LEU A 159 5.72 0.02 -21.89
C LEU A 159 7.14 -0.19 -22.45
N ASP A 160 7.46 0.45 -23.59
CA ASP A 160 8.80 0.43 -24.20
C ASP A 160 9.64 1.66 -23.83
N GLY A 161 9.16 2.49 -22.90
CA GLY A 161 9.92 3.60 -22.32
C GLY A 161 9.82 4.93 -23.07
N GLN A 162 9.01 5.05 -24.13
CA GLN A 162 8.79 6.34 -24.81
C GLN A 162 7.91 7.23 -23.94
N ARG A 163 8.36 8.44 -23.67
CA ARG A 163 7.62 9.40 -22.87
C ARG A 163 6.43 9.95 -23.66
N VAL A 164 5.21 9.77 -23.14
CA VAL A 164 3.97 10.32 -23.69
C VAL A 164 3.80 11.76 -23.20
N TRP A 165 3.87 11.96 -21.87
CA TRP A 165 3.87 13.28 -21.26
C TRP A 165 4.63 13.27 -19.93
N ALA A 166 5.00 14.45 -19.47
CA ALA A 166 5.54 14.65 -18.13
C ALA A 166 5.21 16.06 -17.66
N GLN A 167 5.03 16.22 -16.34
CA GLN A 167 4.74 17.53 -15.76
C GLN A 167 5.19 17.63 -14.30
N GLU A 168 5.44 18.86 -13.89
CA GLU A 168 5.63 19.21 -12.49
C GLU A 168 4.33 19.44 -11.76
N PHE A 169 4.34 19.22 -10.45
CA PHE A 169 3.26 19.66 -9.56
C PHE A 169 3.80 20.29 -8.28
N GLU A 170 2.99 21.12 -7.64
CA GLU A 170 3.43 21.86 -6.47
C GLU A 170 3.55 20.97 -5.24
N VAL A 171 4.70 21.06 -4.56
CA VAL A 171 4.98 20.42 -3.27
C VAL A 171 5.55 21.46 -2.33
N ARG A 172 4.82 21.79 -1.25
CA ARG A 172 5.28 22.79 -0.28
C ARG A 172 5.96 22.21 0.95
N THR A 173 5.64 20.97 1.30
CA THR A 173 6.17 20.33 2.50
C THR A 173 6.68 18.93 2.21
N LYS A 174 7.57 18.43 3.07
CA LYS A 174 8.04 17.05 3.05
C LYS A 174 6.95 16.01 3.36
N HIS A 175 5.78 16.45 3.81
CA HIS A 175 4.67 15.58 4.24
C HIS A 175 3.54 15.46 3.23
N SER A 176 3.71 15.95 2.00
CA SER A 176 2.65 15.89 0.99
C SER A 176 2.26 14.45 0.69
N ALA A 177 1.03 14.08 0.95
CA ALA A 177 0.23 12.87 0.63
C ALA A 177 0.97 11.64 0.07
N LYS A 178 2.19 11.40 0.49
CA LYS A 178 3.08 10.36 -0.06
C LYS A 178 2.56 8.95 0.12
N GLN A 179 1.69 8.74 1.10
CA GLN A 179 1.14 7.42 1.39
C GLN A 179 -0.09 7.09 0.56
N PHE A 180 -0.72 8.09 -0.05
CA PHE A 180 -1.80 7.85 -0.99
C PHE A 180 -1.22 7.17 -2.23
N GLN A 181 -1.76 6.02 -2.57
CA GLN A 181 -1.34 5.27 -3.73
C GLN A 181 -2.13 5.71 -4.95
N PRO A 182 -1.48 6.06 -6.07
CA PRO A 182 -2.17 6.42 -7.29
C PRO A 182 -2.98 5.23 -7.85
N PHE A 183 -4.00 5.54 -8.64
CA PHE A 183 -4.78 4.54 -9.36
C PHE A 183 -5.39 5.13 -10.64
N LEU A 184 -5.79 4.24 -11.55
CA LEU A 184 -6.51 4.59 -12.77
C LEU A 184 -7.98 4.26 -12.62
N HIS A 185 -8.85 5.18 -13.06
CA HIS A 185 -10.27 4.92 -13.16
C HIS A 185 -10.90 5.81 -14.23
N GLY A 186 -11.73 5.23 -15.12
CA GLY A 186 -12.48 5.99 -16.14
C GLY A 186 -11.60 6.85 -17.04
N GLY A 187 -10.40 6.38 -17.41
CA GLY A 187 -9.44 7.13 -18.23
C GLY A 187 -8.69 8.24 -17.49
N ASN A 188 -8.85 8.34 -16.19
CA ASN A 188 -8.15 9.32 -15.35
C ASN A 188 -7.15 8.66 -14.41
N LEU A 189 -6.04 9.36 -14.16
CA LEU A 189 -5.08 9.09 -13.10
C LEU A 189 -5.48 9.90 -11.85
N TYR A 190 -5.64 9.22 -10.73
CA TYR A 190 -5.95 9.81 -9.43
C TYR A 190 -4.72 9.81 -8.53
N TYR A 191 -4.38 10.97 -7.99
CA TYR A 191 -3.30 11.10 -7.01
C TYR A 191 -3.57 12.22 -6.01
N ALA A 192 -3.22 12.00 -4.75
CA ALA A 192 -3.36 13.00 -3.71
C ALA A 192 -2.18 13.96 -3.69
N MET A 193 -2.46 15.24 -3.85
CA MET A 193 -1.48 16.31 -3.84
C MET A 193 -2.06 17.61 -3.30
N MET A 194 -1.19 18.57 -3.06
CA MET A 194 -1.63 19.91 -2.66
C MET A 194 -2.46 20.56 -3.75
N ARG A 195 -3.42 21.38 -3.36
CA ARG A 195 -4.10 22.28 -4.29
C ARG A 195 -3.15 23.39 -4.74
N ASP A 196 -3.32 23.79 -5.97
CA ASP A 196 -2.62 24.95 -6.53
C ASP A 196 -2.87 26.19 -5.67
N ALA A 197 -1.85 27.02 -5.51
CA ALA A 197 -1.93 28.29 -4.78
C ALA A 197 -3.00 29.25 -5.35
N ASN A 198 -3.30 29.13 -6.63
CA ASN A 198 -4.24 29.98 -7.33
C ASN A 198 -5.66 29.40 -7.41
N ASP A 199 -5.89 28.17 -6.91
CA ASP A 199 -7.22 27.58 -6.88
C ASP A 199 -8.15 28.40 -5.95
N PRO A 200 -9.25 29.00 -6.48
CA PRO A 200 -10.16 29.81 -5.66
C PRO A 200 -10.79 29.03 -4.49
N GLN A 201 -11.07 27.74 -4.67
CA GLN A 201 -11.63 26.88 -3.62
C GLN A 201 -10.61 26.63 -2.50
N ARG A 202 -9.31 26.58 -2.81
CA ARG A 202 -8.27 26.53 -1.79
C ARG A 202 -8.28 27.74 -0.89
N ARG A 203 -8.43 28.95 -1.46
CA ARG A 203 -8.49 30.20 -0.67
C ARG A 203 -9.70 30.23 0.24
N ALA A 204 -10.85 29.77 -0.23
CA ALA A 204 -12.07 29.72 0.59
C ALA A 204 -11.95 28.73 1.76
N GLN A 205 -11.31 27.59 1.55
CA GLN A 205 -11.11 26.57 2.59
C GLN A 205 -9.97 26.92 3.56
N THR A 206 -8.93 27.62 3.11
CA THR A 206 -7.80 28.04 3.95
C THR A 206 -8.12 29.25 4.83
N ALA A 207 -9.08 30.09 4.44
CA ALA A 207 -9.36 31.34 5.13
C ALA A 207 -10.12 31.17 6.45
N SER A 208 -10.95 30.13 6.62
CA SER A 208 -11.83 30.02 7.80
C SER A 208 -11.27 29.16 8.94
N ASP A 209 -10.61 28.03 8.65
CA ASP A 209 -10.24 27.06 9.69
C ASP A 209 -8.73 26.88 9.88
N TYR A 210 -7.96 27.26 8.88
CA TYR A 210 -6.54 27.01 8.85
C TYR A 210 -5.71 28.08 9.57
N ASP A 211 -6.05 29.36 9.42
CA ASP A 211 -5.30 30.48 10.01
C ASP A 211 -5.45 30.62 11.52
N LYS A 212 -6.55 30.14 12.09
CA LYS A 212 -6.86 30.36 13.51
C LYS A 212 -6.07 29.44 14.45
N ASN A 213 -5.56 28.29 13.96
CA ASN A 213 -4.91 27.30 14.81
C ASN A 213 -3.55 26.80 14.27
N SER A 214 -3.10 27.27 13.13
CA SER A 214 -1.89 26.77 12.49
C SER A 214 -0.70 27.67 12.74
N LYS A 215 0.15 27.27 13.66
CA LYS A 215 1.51 27.85 13.79
C LYS A 215 2.46 27.44 12.67
N THR A 216 2.07 26.54 11.78
CA THR A 216 2.96 25.85 10.83
C THR A 216 2.62 26.03 9.36
N GLY A 217 1.47 26.60 9.02
CA GLY A 217 1.12 26.86 7.62
C GLY A 217 1.05 25.61 6.73
N TRP A 218 0.54 24.49 7.22
CA TRP A 218 0.43 23.24 6.48
C TRP A 218 -0.74 23.26 5.52
N PRO A 219 -0.52 23.08 4.23
CA PRO A 219 -1.59 23.14 3.24
C PRO A 219 -2.41 21.86 3.21
N TRP A 220 -3.64 22.02 2.79
CA TRP A 220 -4.57 20.93 2.56
C TRP A 220 -4.14 20.08 1.35
N ILE A 221 -4.38 18.78 1.45
CA ILE A 221 -4.09 17.79 0.44
C ILE A 221 -5.43 17.26 -0.10
N PHE A 222 -5.54 17.11 -1.41
CA PHE A 222 -6.75 16.65 -2.07
C PHE A 222 -6.40 15.58 -3.10
N VAL A 223 -7.33 14.66 -3.36
CA VAL A 223 -7.22 13.77 -4.51
C VAL A 223 -7.56 14.57 -5.76
N ARG A 224 -6.62 14.66 -6.67
CA ARG A 224 -6.76 15.29 -7.98
C ARG A 224 -6.82 14.23 -9.06
N CYS A 225 -7.57 14.54 -10.12
CA CYS A 225 -7.75 13.70 -11.27
C CYS A 225 -7.09 14.35 -12.47
N PHE A 226 -6.45 13.55 -13.28
CA PHE A 226 -5.79 13.97 -14.52
C PHE A 226 -6.22 13.02 -15.63
N ASP A 227 -6.52 13.55 -16.80
CA ASP A 227 -6.65 12.71 -17.98
C ASP A 227 -5.35 11.89 -18.14
N ALA A 228 -5.49 10.57 -18.18
CA ALA A 228 -4.33 9.68 -18.09
C ALA A 228 -3.40 9.79 -19.31
N LEU A 229 -3.93 10.10 -20.49
CA LEU A 229 -3.14 10.17 -21.74
C LEU A 229 -2.56 11.54 -22.03
N THR A 230 -3.11 12.61 -21.45
CA THR A 230 -2.64 13.98 -21.71
C THR A 230 -1.99 14.63 -20.48
N GLY A 231 -2.24 14.09 -19.27
CA GLY A 231 -1.82 14.68 -18.01
C GLY A 231 -2.61 15.94 -17.62
N GLN A 232 -3.62 16.35 -18.37
CA GLN A 232 -4.40 17.55 -18.07
C GLN A 232 -5.28 17.34 -16.83
N PRO A 233 -5.34 18.31 -15.90
CA PRO A 233 -6.24 18.23 -14.76
C PRO A 233 -7.71 18.16 -15.23
N THR A 234 -8.47 17.21 -14.68
CA THR A 234 -9.90 17.04 -15.00
C THR A 234 -10.79 17.38 -13.81
N ALA A 235 -10.41 17.00 -12.61
CA ALA A 235 -11.22 17.25 -11.42
C ALA A 235 -10.42 17.20 -10.12
N VAL A 236 -11.08 17.60 -9.02
CA VAL A 236 -10.56 17.51 -7.65
C VAL A 236 -11.68 17.01 -6.76
N LEU A 237 -11.44 16.03 -5.89
CA LEU A 237 -12.39 15.62 -4.87
C LEU A 237 -12.67 16.77 -3.91
N ALA A 238 -13.92 16.89 -3.46
CA ALA A 238 -14.37 18.00 -2.65
C ALA A 238 -13.67 18.10 -1.28
N ASP A 239 -13.47 16.94 -0.63
CA ASP A 239 -12.90 16.91 0.71
C ASP A 239 -11.38 16.71 0.68
N GLY A 240 -10.70 17.33 1.63
CA GLY A 240 -9.29 17.07 1.90
C GLY A 240 -9.06 15.67 2.45
N ILE A 241 -7.88 15.15 2.21
CA ILE A 241 -7.47 13.78 2.60
C ILE A 241 -6.35 13.84 3.63
N SER A 242 -6.37 12.94 4.61
CA SER A 242 -5.26 12.76 5.55
C SER A 242 -3.98 12.34 4.83
N VAL A 243 -2.84 12.89 5.26
CA VAL A 243 -1.52 12.51 4.72
C VAL A 243 -1.20 11.02 4.90
N HIS A 244 -1.87 10.34 5.82
CA HIS A 244 -1.70 8.91 6.07
C HIS A 244 -2.77 8.03 5.41
N SER A 245 -3.76 8.60 4.75
CA SER A 245 -4.80 7.82 4.07
C SER A 245 -4.26 7.17 2.80
N LYS A 246 -4.49 5.89 2.63
CA LYS A 246 -4.24 5.18 1.36
C LYS A 246 -5.45 5.24 0.43
N GLY A 247 -6.64 5.49 0.98
CA GLY A 247 -7.91 5.37 0.29
C GLY A 247 -8.29 3.91 -0.01
N ALA A 248 -9.57 3.58 0.08
CA ALA A 248 -10.11 2.28 -0.31
C ALA A 248 -11.10 2.46 -1.46
N LEU A 249 -10.91 1.68 -2.51
CA LEU A 249 -11.80 1.66 -3.66
C LEU A 249 -12.85 0.57 -3.48
N GLY A 250 -14.08 0.84 -3.91
CA GLY A 250 -15.18 -0.09 -3.83
C GLY A 250 -16.26 0.23 -4.84
N SER A 251 -17.39 -0.48 -4.74
CA SER A 251 -18.57 -0.27 -5.58
C SER A 251 -19.83 -0.17 -4.72
N LEU A 252 -20.61 0.86 -4.96
CA LEU A 252 -21.94 1.04 -4.37
C LEU A 252 -22.97 1.07 -5.48
N HIS A 253 -23.87 0.07 -5.53
CA HIS A 253 -24.90 -0.09 -6.57
C HIS A 253 -24.34 0.01 -8.01
N GLY A 254 -23.18 -0.63 -8.24
CA GLY A 254 -22.48 -0.62 -9.53
C GLY A 254 -21.73 0.67 -9.86
N GLN A 255 -21.71 1.64 -8.96
CA GLN A 255 -20.95 2.87 -9.08
C GLN A 255 -19.67 2.81 -8.26
N ASN A 256 -18.52 3.07 -8.88
CA ASN A 256 -17.24 3.09 -8.16
C ASN A 256 -17.16 4.25 -7.19
N VAL A 257 -16.65 3.95 -6.00
CA VAL A 257 -16.54 4.88 -4.88
C VAL A 257 -15.14 4.83 -4.26
N LEU A 258 -14.75 5.93 -3.63
CA LEU A 258 -13.54 6.06 -2.85
C LEU A 258 -13.89 6.39 -1.40
N LEU A 259 -13.52 5.53 -0.49
CA LEU A 259 -13.52 5.81 0.96
C LEU A 259 -12.14 6.31 1.36
N HIS A 260 -12.08 7.46 1.98
CA HIS A 260 -10.81 8.02 2.45
C HIS A 260 -10.92 8.70 3.81
N ALA A 261 -9.81 8.70 4.55
CA ALA A 261 -9.72 9.46 5.79
C ALA A 261 -9.64 10.96 5.50
N LYS A 262 -10.40 11.74 6.26
CA LYS A 262 -10.41 13.20 6.27
C LYS A 262 -9.69 13.73 7.50
N GLY A 263 -9.04 14.86 7.34
CA GLY A 263 -8.32 15.51 8.43
C GLY A 263 -6.83 15.21 8.43
N GLY A 264 -6.03 16.20 8.77
CA GLY A 264 -4.58 16.10 8.81
C GLY A 264 -4.09 15.25 9.98
N SER A 265 -3.00 14.55 9.81
CA SER A 265 -2.40 13.69 10.83
C SER A 265 -1.41 14.39 11.73
N HIS A 266 -0.86 15.50 11.29
CA HIS A 266 0.07 16.29 12.06
C HIS A 266 -0.51 17.64 12.44
N SER A 267 -0.01 18.20 13.51
CA SER A 267 -0.50 19.45 14.06
C SER A 267 -0.21 20.64 13.14
N PRO A 268 -1.21 21.49 12.86
CA PRO A 268 -2.58 21.30 13.21
C PRO A 268 -3.28 20.38 12.22
N PRO A 269 -4.11 19.46 12.70
CA PRO A 269 -4.90 18.64 11.84
C PRO A 269 -6.02 19.42 11.19
N GLU A 270 -6.38 19.03 9.99
CA GLU A 270 -7.61 19.47 9.35
C GLU A 270 -8.82 19.02 10.16
N LYS A 271 -9.70 19.92 10.48
CA LYS A 271 -10.93 19.62 11.22
C LYS A 271 -12.17 19.89 10.36
N PRO A 272 -13.23 19.13 10.56
CA PRO A 272 -13.35 17.98 11.47
C PRO A 272 -12.65 16.73 10.94
N TYR A 273 -12.14 15.90 11.85
CA TYR A 273 -11.63 14.57 11.52
C TYR A 273 -12.75 13.64 11.16
N GLY A 274 -12.47 12.68 10.31
CA GLY A 274 -13.43 11.65 9.95
C GLY A 274 -13.02 10.85 8.73
N ILE A 275 -14.01 10.23 8.14
CA ILE A 275 -13.92 9.51 6.88
C ILE A 275 -15.01 10.02 5.93
N THR A 276 -14.72 9.97 4.65
CA THR A 276 -15.64 10.40 3.59
C THR A 276 -15.74 9.32 2.53
N LEU A 277 -16.95 9.04 2.08
CA LEU A 277 -17.23 8.25 0.88
C LEU A 277 -17.64 9.17 -0.26
N SER A 278 -16.92 9.08 -1.37
CA SER A 278 -17.16 9.90 -2.57
C SER A 278 -17.35 9.02 -3.80
N LYS A 279 -18.17 9.46 -4.75
CA LYS A 279 -18.30 8.82 -6.06
C LYS A 279 -17.06 9.09 -6.90
N LEU A 280 -16.66 8.10 -7.69
CA LEU A 280 -15.66 8.28 -8.74
C LEU A 280 -16.34 8.58 -10.09
N ASN A 281 -17.06 9.68 -10.14
CA ASN A 281 -17.68 10.22 -11.35
C ASN A 281 -17.10 11.60 -11.69
N ALA A 282 -17.52 12.21 -12.77
CA ALA A 282 -17.03 13.52 -13.21
C ALA A 282 -17.26 14.64 -12.17
N ALA A 283 -18.32 14.55 -11.38
CA ALA A 283 -18.64 15.53 -10.34
C ALA A 283 -17.96 15.24 -9.00
N HIS A 284 -17.48 14.01 -8.78
CA HIS A 284 -16.87 13.55 -7.51
C HIS A 284 -17.75 13.85 -6.29
N ASP A 285 -19.05 13.57 -6.41
CA ASP A 285 -20.03 13.87 -5.37
C ASP A 285 -19.73 13.12 -4.09
N LYS A 286 -19.75 13.82 -2.97
CA LYS A 286 -19.72 13.23 -1.64
C LYS A 286 -21.05 12.50 -1.38
N ILE A 287 -20.98 11.21 -1.02
CA ILE A 287 -22.14 10.42 -0.64
C ILE A 287 -22.47 10.68 0.83
N TRP A 288 -21.48 10.48 1.70
CA TRP A 288 -21.59 10.78 3.13
C TRP A 288 -20.24 11.09 3.77
N GLU A 289 -20.30 11.64 4.95
CA GLU A 289 -19.17 11.96 5.82
C GLU A 289 -19.47 11.53 7.25
N ARG A 290 -18.52 10.88 7.90
CA ARG A 290 -18.58 10.53 9.32
C ARG A 290 -17.46 11.24 10.06
N GLN A 291 -17.84 12.14 10.98
CA GLN A 291 -16.91 12.81 11.86
C GLN A 291 -16.56 11.92 13.06
N GLY A 292 -15.37 12.10 13.62
CA GLY A 292 -14.93 11.45 14.85
C GLY A 292 -14.40 10.02 14.71
N LEU A 293 -14.39 9.45 13.51
CA LEU A 293 -13.69 8.18 13.23
C LEU A 293 -12.24 8.43 12.85
N SER A 294 -11.40 7.39 12.99
CA SER A 294 -9.95 7.49 12.73
C SER A 294 -9.64 7.99 11.32
N PHE A 295 -8.68 8.88 11.24
CA PHE A 295 -8.17 9.43 10.01
C PHE A 295 -6.85 8.78 9.54
N GLU A 296 -6.29 7.85 10.32
CA GLU A 296 -4.98 7.24 10.04
C GLU A 296 -5.06 5.79 9.56
N GLY A 297 -6.17 5.09 9.80
CA GLY A 297 -6.32 3.68 9.50
C GLY A 297 -6.33 3.35 8.00
N THR A 298 -6.04 2.10 7.67
CA THR A 298 -6.41 1.52 6.39
C THR A 298 -7.87 1.13 6.47
N HIS A 299 -8.63 1.57 5.49
CA HIS A 299 -10.05 1.27 5.39
C HIS A 299 -10.24 0.25 4.26
N PHE A 300 -11.22 -0.62 4.42
CA PHE A 300 -11.66 -1.54 3.38
C PHE A 300 -13.12 -1.34 3.09
N VAL A 301 -13.51 -1.69 1.89
CA VAL A 301 -14.88 -1.58 1.40
C VAL A 301 -15.23 -2.89 0.68
N ASP A 302 -16.37 -3.48 1.02
CA ASP A 302 -17.02 -4.50 0.21
C ASP A 302 -18.27 -3.92 -0.47
N GLU A 303 -19.14 -4.75 -1.03
CA GLU A 303 -20.35 -4.29 -1.72
C GLU A 303 -21.39 -3.63 -0.81
N LYS A 304 -21.33 -3.86 0.49
CA LYS A 304 -22.34 -3.44 1.48
C LYS A 304 -21.77 -2.64 2.63
N HIS A 305 -20.49 -2.85 2.94
CA HIS A 305 -19.91 -2.34 4.17
C HIS A 305 -18.62 -1.58 3.93
N ALA A 306 -18.36 -0.62 4.81
CA ALA A 306 -17.05 -0.02 5.01
C ALA A 306 -16.50 -0.44 6.37
N TYR A 307 -15.22 -0.84 6.41
CA TYR A 307 -14.52 -1.32 7.60
C TYR A 307 -13.47 -0.31 8.00
N CYS A 308 -13.57 0.19 9.22
CA CYS A 308 -12.70 1.24 9.72
C CYS A 308 -12.22 0.90 11.12
N PHE A 309 -10.90 0.83 11.32
CA PHE A 309 -10.34 0.79 12.65
C PHE A 309 -10.27 2.20 13.24
N ASP A 310 -10.77 2.35 14.46
CA ASP A 310 -10.56 3.54 15.27
C ASP A 310 -10.11 3.15 16.67
N ARG A 311 -8.89 3.48 17.02
CA ARG A 311 -8.25 3.12 18.30
C ARG A 311 -8.32 1.61 18.57
N ASN A 312 -9.21 1.20 19.48
CA ASN A 312 -9.34 -0.19 19.93
C ASN A 312 -10.59 -0.88 19.40
N ASP A 313 -11.22 -0.33 18.38
CA ASP A 313 -12.48 -0.83 17.84
C ASP A 313 -12.41 -0.99 16.32
N LEU A 314 -13.03 -2.04 15.80
CA LEU A 314 -13.40 -2.15 14.40
C LEU A 314 -14.85 -1.69 14.24
N PHE A 315 -15.06 -0.68 13.40
CA PHE A 315 -16.37 -0.22 12.99
C PHE A 315 -16.75 -0.84 11.65
N VAL A 316 -17.91 -1.48 11.61
CA VAL A 316 -18.58 -1.92 10.39
C VAL A 316 -19.68 -0.92 10.10
N LEU A 317 -19.57 -0.24 8.98
CA LEU A 317 -20.51 0.81 8.57
C LEU A 317 -21.31 0.31 7.36
N ASP A 318 -22.57 0.71 7.27
CA ASP A 318 -23.35 0.59 6.04
C ASP A 318 -22.71 1.46 4.94
N LEU A 319 -22.42 0.88 3.80
CA LEU A 319 -21.70 1.58 2.73
C LEU A 319 -22.55 2.69 2.09
N ALA A 320 -23.86 2.54 2.06
CA ALA A 320 -24.74 3.53 1.43
C ALA A 320 -24.98 4.76 2.32
N THR A 321 -25.05 4.55 3.65
CA THR A 321 -25.43 5.62 4.60
C THR A 321 -24.28 6.09 5.48
N GLY A 322 -23.22 5.29 5.65
CA GLY A 322 -22.15 5.53 6.61
C GLY A 322 -22.55 5.28 8.06
N GLU A 323 -23.74 4.77 8.34
CA GLU A 323 -24.19 4.46 9.70
C GLU A 323 -23.46 3.24 10.26
N THR A 324 -23.24 3.24 11.58
CA THR A 324 -22.59 2.12 12.25
C THR A 324 -23.56 0.96 12.40
N ILE A 325 -23.29 -0.15 11.71
CA ILE A 325 -24.01 -1.42 11.85
C ILE A 325 -23.48 -2.17 13.08
N LYS A 326 -22.16 -2.21 13.25
CA LYS A 326 -21.51 -2.96 14.32
C LYS A 326 -20.24 -2.24 14.78
N LYS A 327 -19.99 -2.31 16.08
CA LYS A 327 -18.76 -1.90 16.72
C LYS A 327 -18.18 -3.09 17.47
N ILE A 328 -16.96 -3.51 17.13
CA ILE A 328 -16.29 -4.69 17.69
C ILE A 328 -15.06 -4.22 18.46
N PRO A 329 -15.07 -4.32 19.80
CA PRO A 329 -13.86 -4.04 20.60
C PRO A 329 -12.81 -5.10 20.31
N ILE A 330 -11.59 -4.67 19.90
CA ILE A 330 -10.49 -5.60 19.63
C ILE A 330 -9.60 -5.84 20.87
N ARG A 331 -9.89 -5.15 21.97
CA ARG A 331 -9.03 -5.17 23.16
C ARG A 331 -9.49 -6.11 24.27
N ASP A 332 -10.78 -6.18 24.51
CA ASP A 332 -11.29 -6.72 25.78
C ASP A 332 -11.88 -8.14 25.66
N ASN A 333 -12.07 -8.67 24.45
CA ASN A 333 -12.83 -9.92 24.21
C ASN A 333 -12.06 -10.96 23.37
N GLY A 334 -10.74 -11.07 23.56
CA GLY A 334 -9.95 -11.95 22.69
C GLY A 334 -9.45 -13.22 23.40
N SER A 335 -9.33 -14.29 22.60
CA SER A 335 -8.50 -15.45 22.92
C SER A 335 -7.08 -15.23 22.37
N LEU A 336 -6.07 -15.72 23.07
CA LEU A 336 -4.67 -15.67 22.61
C LEU A 336 -4.09 -17.09 22.62
N ILE A 337 -3.51 -17.49 21.51
CA ILE A 337 -2.61 -18.63 21.41
C ILE A 337 -1.18 -18.11 21.38
N ALA A 338 -0.40 -18.41 22.40
CA ALA A 338 0.95 -17.89 22.57
C ALA A 338 1.98 -19.01 22.62
N PHE A 339 3.16 -18.75 22.06
CA PHE A 339 4.29 -19.67 22.12
C PHE A 339 4.94 -19.65 23.52
N ASP A 340 5.13 -20.81 24.09
CA ASP A 340 5.82 -21.02 25.36
C ASP A 340 7.22 -21.53 25.09
N GLU A 341 8.20 -20.66 25.17
CA GLU A 341 9.62 -20.99 24.91
C GLU A 341 10.15 -22.12 25.80
N THR A 342 9.62 -22.25 27.00
CA THR A 342 10.06 -23.30 27.93
C THR A 342 9.67 -24.70 27.47
N SER A 343 8.45 -24.83 26.94
CA SER A 343 7.94 -26.13 26.43
C SER A 343 8.10 -26.29 24.92
N GLY A 344 8.46 -25.23 24.19
CA GLY A 344 8.54 -25.24 22.72
C GLY A 344 7.17 -25.44 22.03
N ARG A 345 6.07 -25.07 22.70
CA ARG A 345 4.70 -25.32 22.21
C ARG A 345 3.82 -24.09 22.37
N TYR A 346 2.81 -24.02 21.52
CA TYR A 346 1.75 -23.04 21.67
C TYR A 346 0.78 -23.44 22.77
N LYS A 347 0.30 -22.45 23.53
CA LYS A 347 -0.65 -22.62 24.64
C LYS A 347 -1.67 -21.49 24.66
N PRO A 348 -2.92 -21.77 25.05
CA PRO A 348 -3.90 -20.73 25.32
C PRO A 348 -3.45 -19.81 26.46
N ARG A 349 -3.64 -18.49 26.28
CA ARG A 349 -3.45 -17.47 27.29
C ARG A 349 -4.59 -16.46 27.26
N ALA A 350 -4.77 -15.71 28.31
CA ALA A 350 -5.74 -14.62 28.32
C ALA A 350 -5.25 -13.46 27.45
N ALA A 351 -6.08 -12.95 26.56
CA ALA A 351 -5.74 -11.78 25.74
C ALA A 351 -5.48 -10.51 26.57
N SER A 352 -6.00 -10.47 27.82
CA SER A 352 -5.71 -9.40 28.79
C SER A 352 -4.22 -9.27 29.15
N THR A 353 -3.39 -10.27 28.83
CA THR A 353 -1.92 -10.19 28.96
C THR A 353 -1.27 -9.32 27.88
N LEU A 354 -1.98 -9.01 26.79
CA LEU A 354 -1.50 -8.11 25.77
C LEU A 354 -1.53 -6.65 26.24
N GLU A 355 -0.50 -5.89 25.89
CA GLU A 355 -0.40 -4.49 26.25
C GLU A 355 -1.47 -3.66 25.51
N PRO A 356 -2.44 -3.08 26.22
CA PRO A 356 -3.63 -2.46 25.61
C PRO A 356 -3.35 -1.36 24.58
N ARG A 357 -2.32 -0.53 24.85
CA ARG A 357 -1.93 0.58 23.97
C ARG A 357 -1.23 0.12 22.68
N HIS A 358 -0.87 -1.13 22.58
CA HIS A 358 -0.14 -1.70 21.45
C HIS A 358 -1.03 -2.52 20.52
N LEU A 359 -2.33 -2.66 20.80
CA LEU A 359 -3.26 -3.38 19.91
C LEU A 359 -3.74 -2.56 18.71
N LEU A 360 -3.33 -1.29 18.62
CA LEU A 360 -3.65 -0.46 17.46
C LEU A 360 -3.11 -1.09 16.18
N THR A 361 -3.97 -1.19 15.20
CA THR A 361 -3.59 -1.53 13.83
C THR A 361 -3.85 -0.33 12.93
N HIS A 362 -2.91 -0.01 12.04
CA HIS A 362 -3.06 1.10 11.13
C HIS A 362 -3.28 0.60 9.69
N ARG A 363 -2.35 -0.18 9.15
CA ARG A 363 -2.32 -0.47 7.71
C ARG A 363 -2.22 -1.95 7.37
N SER A 364 -1.67 -2.72 8.27
CA SER A 364 -1.47 -4.15 8.05
C SER A 364 -2.72 -4.92 8.44
N ASN A 365 -3.80 -4.68 7.71
CA ASN A 365 -5.07 -5.37 7.92
C ASN A 365 -5.76 -5.65 6.58
N ILE A 366 -6.60 -6.70 6.53
CA ILE A 366 -7.31 -7.12 5.32
C ILE A 366 -8.54 -7.97 5.68
N GLY A 367 -9.63 -7.80 4.92
CA GLY A 367 -10.83 -8.63 5.04
C GLY A 367 -10.76 -9.84 4.09
N VAL A 368 -11.16 -11.03 4.56
CA VAL A 368 -11.34 -12.24 3.75
C VAL A 368 -12.60 -12.98 4.21
N GLY A 369 -13.61 -13.02 3.36
CA GLY A 369 -14.90 -13.59 3.72
C GLY A 369 -15.51 -12.90 4.95
N LYS A 370 -15.89 -13.67 5.97
CA LYS A 370 -16.42 -13.14 7.23
C LYS A 370 -15.34 -12.71 8.24
N TYR A 371 -14.07 -12.86 7.90
CA TYR A 371 -12.97 -12.54 8.80
C TYR A 371 -12.25 -11.26 8.41
N HIS A 372 -11.82 -10.50 9.41
CA HIS A 372 -10.90 -9.38 9.25
C HIS A 372 -9.61 -9.66 10.00
N PHE A 373 -8.50 -9.74 9.27
CA PHE A 373 -7.17 -10.06 9.79
C PHE A 373 -6.32 -8.81 9.93
N PHE A 374 -5.45 -8.77 10.93
CA PHE A 374 -4.58 -7.61 11.15
C PHE A 374 -3.29 -7.97 11.89
N MET A 375 -2.24 -7.18 11.65
CA MET A 375 -1.07 -7.14 12.53
C MET A 375 -1.34 -6.16 13.66
N SER A 376 -1.21 -6.62 14.89
CA SER A 376 -1.30 -5.76 16.07
C SER A 376 -0.12 -4.79 16.16
N GLY A 377 -0.29 -3.66 16.82
CA GLY A 377 0.82 -2.79 17.20
C GLY A 377 1.78 -3.40 18.21
N GLN A 378 1.36 -4.46 18.90
CA GLN A 378 2.26 -5.28 19.71
C GLN A 378 3.06 -6.23 18.81
N ALA A 379 4.37 -6.21 18.98
CA ALA A 379 5.28 -7.04 18.21
C ALA A 379 4.94 -8.54 18.34
N GLY A 380 4.98 -9.25 17.21
CA GLY A 380 4.74 -10.69 17.19
C GLY A 380 3.30 -11.11 17.45
N ILE A 381 2.30 -10.25 17.26
CA ILE A 381 0.90 -10.60 17.45
C ILE A 381 0.10 -10.33 16.17
N LEU A 382 -0.50 -11.37 15.61
CA LEU A 382 -1.54 -11.28 14.59
C LEU A 382 -2.92 -11.40 15.24
N GLY A 383 -3.92 -10.74 14.63
CA GLY A 383 -5.31 -10.80 15.09
C GLY A 383 -6.25 -11.22 13.95
N ARG A 384 -7.33 -11.91 14.33
CA ARG A 384 -8.46 -12.23 13.46
C ARG A 384 -9.76 -11.86 14.16
N ILE A 385 -10.64 -11.16 13.46
CA ILE A 385 -11.99 -10.80 13.93
C ILE A 385 -13.01 -11.55 13.08
N ASP A 386 -13.90 -12.29 13.69
CA ASP A 386 -15.12 -12.78 13.04
C ASP A 386 -16.13 -11.63 13.03
N ILE A 387 -16.45 -11.11 11.85
CA ILE A 387 -17.34 -9.95 11.70
C ILE A 387 -18.79 -10.31 12.08
N GLU A 388 -19.20 -11.55 11.88
CA GLU A 388 -20.56 -12.00 12.17
C GLU A 388 -20.78 -12.15 13.69
N THR A 389 -19.88 -12.82 14.40
CA THR A 389 -20.00 -13.03 15.85
C THR A 389 -19.44 -11.86 16.65
N GLY A 390 -18.40 -11.22 16.17
CA GLY A 390 -17.61 -10.22 16.89
C GLY A 390 -16.49 -10.81 17.73
N ASP A 391 -16.22 -12.11 17.59
CA ASP A 391 -15.13 -12.77 18.31
C ASP A 391 -13.78 -12.34 17.78
N VAL A 392 -12.83 -12.15 18.70
CA VAL A 392 -11.44 -11.76 18.37
C VAL A 392 -10.50 -12.86 18.82
N SER A 393 -9.62 -13.29 17.93
CA SER A 393 -8.60 -14.29 18.20
C SER A 393 -7.22 -13.70 17.91
N TYR A 394 -6.25 -13.97 18.77
CA TYR A 394 -4.87 -13.55 18.61
C TYR A 394 -3.95 -14.76 18.52
N LEU A 395 -2.93 -14.66 17.67
CA LEU A 395 -1.87 -15.64 17.50
C LEU A 395 -0.51 -14.95 17.67
N GLN A 396 0.29 -15.45 18.60
CA GLN A 396 1.68 -15.02 18.71
C GLN A 396 2.50 -15.66 17.59
N VAL A 397 3.34 -14.86 16.94
CA VAL A 397 4.21 -15.26 15.85
C VAL A 397 5.64 -14.80 16.12
N PRO A 398 6.68 -15.47 15.59
CA PRO A 398 8.06 -15.04 15.79
C PRO A 398 8.30 -13.67 15.14
N LEU A 399 9.14 -12.85 15.73
CA LEU A 399 9.48 -11.52 15.23
C LEU A 399 10.35 -11.58 13.98
N GLN A 400 11.30 -12.51 13.96
CA GLN A 400 12.29 -12.57 12.90
C GLN A 400 12.77 -14.02 12.66
N VAL A 401 13.09 -14.31 11.40
CA VAL A 401 13.77 -15.55 11.02
C VAL A 401 15.27 -15.32 11.10
N THR A 402 15.98 -16.22 11.77
CA THR A 402 17.44 -16.30 11.79
C THR A 402 17.88 -17.57 11.07
N VAL A 403 19.09 -17.59 10.53
CA VAL A 403 19.66 -18.78 9.89
C VAL A 403 21.02 -19.07 10.48
N GLU A 404 21.17 -20.26 11.06
CA GLU A 404 22.42 -20.76 11.61
C GLU A 404 22.77 -22.09 10.95
N ASN A 405 23.95 -22.20 10.35
CA ASN A 405 24.40 -23.39 9.63
C ASN A 405 23.40 -23.90 8.56
N GLY A 406 22.69 -22.97 7.88
CA GLY A 406 21.69 -23.31 6.87
C GLY A 406 20.32 -23.73 7.43
N VAL A 407 20.15 -23.72 8.74
CA VAL A 407 18.89 -24.07 9.42
C VAL A 407 18.17 -22.78 9.85
N LYS A 408 16.88 -22.70 9.50
CA LYS A 408 16.00 -21.61 9.96
C LYS A 408 15.67 -21.77 11.44
N ASN A 409 15.83 -20.70 12.19
CA ASN A 409 15.41 -20.56 13.57
C ASN A 409 14.52 -19.32 13.71
N PHE A 410 13.80 -19.20 14.81
CA PHE A 410 12.88 -18.10 15.06
C PHE A 410 13.29 -17.31 16.30
N SER A 411 13.33 -15.98 16.17
CA SER A 411 13.45 -15.08 17.30
C SER A 411 12.07 -14.58 17.73
N TRP A 412 11.76 -14.67 19.02
CA TRP A 412 10.47 -14.32 19.60
C TRP A 412 10.47 -12.96 20.31
N THR A 413 11.61 -12.52 20.77
CA THR A 413 11.78 -11.32 21.60
C THR A 413 12.71 -10.31 20.96
N ASP A 414 13.79 -10.78 20.33
CA ASP A 414 14.84 -9.94 19.79
C ASP A 414 14.68 -9.77 18.27
N PHE A 415 15.06 -8.60 17.77
CA PHE A 415 15.10 -8.34 16.34
C PHE A 415 16.23 -7.37 15.98
N LYS A 416 16.63 -7.41 14.72
CA LYS A 416 17.58 -6.48 14.12
C LYS A 416 16.93 -5.78 12.94
N SER A 417 17.08 -4.46 12.86
CA SER A 417 16.57 -3.63 11.77
C SER A 417 17.71 -3.25 10.83
N GLY A 418 17.47 -3.35 9.51
CA GLY A 418 18.40 -2.87 8.50
C GLY A 418 18.36 -1.35 8.38
N ASP A 419 19.51 -0.72 8.22
CA ASP A 419 19.63 0.73 8.15
C ASP A 419 20.49 1.25 6.98
N GLU A 420 20.91 0.37 6.08
CA GLU A 420 21.71 0.73 4.93
C GLU A 420 20.97 0.48 3.61
N THR A 421 21.29 1.31 2.61
CA THR A 421 20.88 1.10 1.22
C THR A 421 21.77 0.03 0.54
N GLY A 422 21.35 -0.42 -0.65
CA GLY A 422 22.19 -1.29 -1.48
C GLY A 422 23.54 -0.68 -1.87
N SER A 423 23.63 0.65 -1.91
CA SER A 423 24.88 1.38 -2.18
C SER A 423 25.76 1.61 -0.95
N GLY A 424 25.37 1.08 0.23
CA GLY A 424 26.14 1.19 1.48
C GLY A 424 25.98 2.53 2.23
N PHE A 425 24.97 3.32 1.88
CA PHE A 425 24.66 4.54 2.64
C PHE A 425 23.78 4.20 3.83
N SER A 426 24.12 4.74 5.01
CA SER A 426 23.21 4.67 6.14
C SER A 426 21.96 5.51 5.90
N VAL A 427 20.80 4.93 6.14
CA VAL A 427 19.52 5.62 6.09
C VAL A 427 19.29 6.24 7.46
N GLU A 428 19.91 7.38 7.71
CA GLU A 428 19.64 8.16 8.91
C GLU A 428 18.29 8.87 8.77
N GLY A 429 17.40 8.61 9.68
CA GLY A 429 16.06 9.17 9.65
C GLY A 429 15.44 9.16 11.03
N ASP A 430 14.14 9.13 11.05
CA ASP A 430 13.38 8.97 12.27
C ASP A 430 13.75 7.63 12.95
N ARG A 431 14.02 7.66 14.26
CA ARG A 431 14.34 6.45 15.05
C ARG A 431 13.28 5.36 14.97
N ARG A 432 12.05 5.70 14.60
CA ARG A 432 10.96 4.75 14.38
C ARG A 432 11.26 3.72 13.27
N ARG A 433 12.22 3.98 12.39
CA ARG A 433 12.75 2.98 11.44
C ARG A 433 13.36 1.75 12.13
N LEU A 434 13.83 1.90 13.34
CA LEU A 434 14.39 0.81 14.14
C LEU A 434 13.30 -0.02 14.85
N SER A 435 12.02 0.23 14.57
CA SER A 435 10.91 -0.54 15.12
C SER A 435 10.74 -1.88 14.40
N HIS A 436 10.00 -2.76 15.05
CA HIS A 436 9.66 -4.08 14.48
C HIS A 436 8.64 -4.03 13.33
N GLY A 437 7.95 -2.90 13.13
CA GLY A 437 7.01 -2.70 12.01
C GLY A 437 5.64 -3.35 12.13
N PHE A 438 5.31 -3.94 13.27
CA PHE A 438 3.98 -4.47 13.54
C PHE A 438 2.98 -3.34 13.73
N GLY A 439 1.82 -3.43 13.07
CA GLY A 439 0.74 -2.45 13.18
C GLY A 439 1.14 -1.00 12.94
N HIS A 440 2.34 -0.74 12.45
CA HIS A 440 2.85 0.60 12.23
C HIS A 440 2.18 1.24 11.01
N ILE A 441 2.01 2.56 11.03
CA ILE A 441 1.36 3.31 9.94
C ILE A 441 2.04 3.16 8.57
N SER A 442 3.29 2.76 8.57
CA SER A 442 4.09 2.56 7.37
C SER A 442 4.25 1.10 6.97
N ALA A 443 3.76 0.15 7.77
CA ALA A 443 3.83 -1.25 7.42
C ALA A 443 3.11 -1.53 6.10
N ALA A 444 3.60 -2.51 5.35
CA ALA A 444 2.98 -2.93 4.10
C ALA A 444 1.55 -3.42 4.34
N THR A 445 0.65 -3.14 3.41
CA THR A 445 -0.67 -3.75 3.41
C THR A 445 -0.50 -5.22 3.05
N PRO A 446 -1.12 -6.17 3.78
CA PRO A 446 -1.09 -7.57 3.39
C PRO A 446 -1.80 -7.78 2.05
N ILE A 447 -1.42 -8.85 1.36
CA ILE A 447 -2.10 -9.29 0.14
C ILE A 447 -2.74 -10.67 0.38
N VAL A 448 -3.74 -10.98 -0.42
CA VAL A 448 -4.40 -12.28 -0.44
C VAL A 448 -4.21 -12.90 -1.82
N VAL A 449 -3.69 -14.11 -1.86
CA VAL A 449 -3.68 -14.93 -3.08
C VAL A 449 -4.47 -16.20 -2.77
N ASN A 450 -5.59 -16.35 -3.44
CA ASN A 450 -6.55 -17.41 -3.16
C ASN A 450 -6.97 -17.40 -1.67
N ASN A 451 -6.56 -18.42 -0.90
CA ASN A 451 -6.88 -18.54 0.52
C ASN A 451 -5.71 -18.15 1.44
N HIS A 452 -4.60 -17.70 0.91
CA HIS A 452 -3.43 -17.35 1.72
C HIS A 452 -3.27 -15.83 1.85
N ILE A 453 -3.10 -15.38 3.08
CA ILE A 453 -2.76 -14.00 3.41
C ILE A 453 -1.26 -13.92 3.63
N TYR A 454 -0.61 -12.94 3.00
CA TYR A 454 0.83 -12.67 3.14
C TYR A 454 1.02 -11.36 3.90
N PHE A 455 1.45 -11.45 5.14
CA PHE A 455 1.79 -10.31 5.98
C PHE A 455 3.29 -10.06 5.95
N SER A 456 3.72 -8.91 5.46
CA SER A 456 5.13 -8.52 5.44
C SER A 456 5.43 -7.51 6.56
N THR A 457 6.40 -7.81 7.41
CA THR A 457 6.94 -6.85 8.37
C THR A 457 8.01 -5.99 7.72
N VAL A 458 8.31 -4.83 8.31
CA VAL A 458 9.43 -3.99 7.82
C VAL A 458 10.79 -4.68 7.97
N LEU A 459 10.90 -5.62 8.89
CA LEU A 459 12.12 -6.40 9.15
C LEU A 459 12.36 -7.52 8.13
N GLY A 460 11.43 -7.72 7.19
CA GLY A 460 11.55 -8.76 6.17
C GLY A 460 11.07 -10.13 6.61
N THR A 461 10.37 -10.26 7.73
CA THR A 461 9.64 -11.48 8.07
C THR A 461 8.29 -11.46 7.37
N VAL A 462 7.93 -12.56 6.71
CA VAL A 462 6.65 -12.70 6.02
C VAL A 462 5.91 -13.91 6.57
N TYR A 463 4.72 -13.65 7.12
CA TYR A 463 3.81 -14.69 7.57
C TYR A 463 2.83 -15.05 6.46
N VAL A 464 2.67 -16.33 6.21
CA VAL A 464 1.64 -16.87 5.29
C VAL A 464 0.58 -17.54 6.16
N VAL A 465 -0.65 -17.02 6.10
CA VAL A 465 -1.76 -17.46 6.93
C VAL A 465 -2.87 -18.03 6.04
N ASP A 466 -3.38 -19.20 6.38
CA ASP A 466 -4.58 -19.74 5.76
C ASP A 466 -5.82 -18.97 6.27
N ALA A 467 -6.42 -18.18 5.38
CA ALA A 467 -7.60 -17.37 5.70
C ALA A 467 -8.86 -18.21 5.97
N THR A 468 -8.87 -19.49 5.57
CA THR A 468 -10.01 -20.41 5.71
C THR A 468 -9.92 -21.29 6.96
N ALA A 469 -8.81 -21.20 7.71
CA ALA A 469 -8.63 -22.00 8.92
C ALA A 469 -9.79 -21.78 9.92
N GLU A 470 -10.40 -22.86 10.38
CA GLU A 470 -11.51 -22.82 11.34
C GLU A 470 -11.06 -22.16 12.66
N HIS A 471 -9.90 -22.57 13.16
CA HIS A 471 -9.28 -22.01 14.36
C HIS A 471 -8.10 -21.10 14.00
N PHE A 472 -7.96 -20.00 14.73
CA PHE A 472 -6.83 -19.08 14.55
C PHE A 472 -5.74 -19.40 15.56
N ASP A 473 -5.03 -20.49 15.30
CA ASP A 473 -3.94 -21.04 16.09
C ASP A 473 -2.70 -21.28 15.22
N GLU A 474 -1.72 -22.03 15.72
CA GLU A 474 -0.50 -22.34 14.96
C GLU A 474 -0.75 -23.08 13.64
N ASN A 475 -1.86 -23.81 13.51
CA ASN A 475 -2.20 -24.53 12.28
C ASN A 475 -2.72 -23.58 11.18
N ALA A 476 -3.19 -22.39 11.53
CA ALA A 476 -3.52 -21.36 10.56
C ALA A 476 -2.27 -20.72 9.95
N MET A 477 -1.10 -20.87 10.59
CA MET A 477 0.18 -20.37 10.10
C MET A 477 0.78 -21.36 9.12
N THR A 478 0.58 -21.13 7.80
CA THR A 478 1.14 -21.98 6.75
C THR A 478 2.65 -21.92 6.73
N ALA A 479 3.22 -20.73 6.87
CA ALA A 479 4.67 -20.52 6.85
C ALA A 479 5.11 -19.24 7.53
N VAL A 480 6.38 -19.22 7.96
CA VAL A 480 7.13 -18.02 8.33
C VAL A 480 8.38 -17.96 7.47
N ASN A 481 8.50 -16.94 6.66
CA ASN A 481 9.53 -16.77 5.64
C ASN A 481 10.40 -15.55 5.93
N ASP A 482 11.56 -15.46 5.30
CA ASP A 482 12.44 -14.32 5.37
C ASP A 482 12.67 -13.67 3.99
N LEU A 483 12.98 -12.38 4.00
CA LEU A 483 13.42 -11.59 2.85
C LEU A 483 14.92 -11.25 2.94
N GLY A 484 15.67 -11.99 3.75
CA GLY A 484 17.10 -11.84 3.97
C GLY A 484 17.49 -11.96 5.46
N LEU A 485 18.78 -11.92 5.73
CA LEU A 485 19.30 -12.04 7.08
C LEU A 485 18.87 -10.88 8.00
N PRO A 486 18.71 -11.12 9.29
CA PRO A 486 18.42 -10.09 10.28
C PRO A 486 19.37 -8.89 10.21
N GLY A 487 18.81 -7.67 10.18
CA GLY A 487 19.58 -6.43 10.09
C GLY A 487 20.05 -6.06 8.68
N GLN A 488 19.72 -6.87 7.67
CA GLN A 488 20.05 -6.56 6.26
C GLN A 488 18.82 -6.18 5.43
N THR A 489 17.63 -6.34 5.97
CA THR A 489 16.39 -6.13 5.26
C THR A 489 15.56 -5.04 5.89
N TRP A 490 15.02 -4.18 5.04
CA TRP A 490 13.99 -3.21 5.35
C TRP A 490 13.05 -3.09 4.17
N THR A 491 11.73 -3.19 4.39
CA THR A 491 10.75 -3.02 3.32
C THR A 491 9.44 -2.41 3.83
N LEU A 492 8.85 -1.51 3.02
CA LEU A 492 7.49 -0.99 3.21
C LEU A 492 6.59 -1.37 2.02
N SER A 493 7.14 -2.10 1.05
CA SER A 493 6.43 -2.56 -0.14
C SER A 493 5.65 -3.84 0.17
N PRO A 494 4.39 -3.96 -0.23
CA PRO A 494 3.71 -5.24 -0.23
C PRO A 494 4.37 -6.21 -1.21
N LEU A 495 4.18 -7.50 -0.99
CA LEU A 495 4.44 -8.52 -2.00
C LEU A 495 3.55 -8.25 -3.23
N THR A 496 4.05 -8.59 -4.40
CA THR A 496 3.35 -8.41 -5.67
C THR A 496 3.27 -9.75 -6.39
N PRO A 497 2.09 -10.39 -6.45
CA PRO A 497 1.90 -11.66 -7.13
C PRO A 497 1.66 -11.45 -8.62
N ALA A 498 2.34 -12.23 -9.46
CA ALA A 498 2.04 -12.34 -10.88
C ALA A 498 2.65 -13.62 -11.47
N ASN A 499 1.97 -14.25 -12.42
CA ASN A 499 2.48 -15.41 -13.20
C ASN A 499 3.01 -16.55 -12.30
N GLY A 500 2.34 -16.85 -11.19
CA GLY A 500 2.79 -17.90 -10.24
C GLY A 500 4.04 -17.53 -9.44
N ASN A 501 4.54 -16.31 -9.56
CA ASN A 501 5.68 -15.79 -8.80
C ASN A 501 5.22 -14.71 -7.81
N LEU A 502 6.01 -14.54 -6.75
CA LEU A 502 5.92 -13.38 -5.87
C LEU A 502 7.14 -12.48 -6.07
N TYR A 503 6.91 -11.20 -6.20
CA TYR A 503 7.98 -10.22 -6.32
C TYR A 503 7.99 -9.33 -5.08
N GLN A 504 9.19 -9.11 -4.56
CA GLN A 504 9.38 -8.26 -3.38
C GLN A 504 10.57 -7.34 -3.59
N ARG A 505 10.40 -6.08 -3.24
CA ARG A 505 11.54 -5.17 -3.09
C ARG A 505 11.87 -4.92 -1.64
N THR A 506 13.13 -4.80 -1.35
CA THR A 506 13.66 -4.32 -0.08
C THR A 506 14.39 -2.98 -0.29
N SER A 507 15.01 -2.43 0.75
CA SER A 507 15.88 -1.26 0.62
C SER A 507 17.11 -1.49 -0.27
N ARG A 508 17.47 -2.76 -0.55
CA ARG A 508 18.71 -3.14 -1.23
C ARG A 508 18.51 -3.86 -2.54
N GLU A 509 17.46 -4.65 -2.66
CA GLU A 509 17.32 -5.60 -3.76
C GLU A 509 15.87 -5.83 -4.18
N LEU A 510 15.72 -6.37 -5.38
CA LEU A 510 14.50 -6.92 -5.91
C LEU A 510 14.64 -8.44 -5.97
N ILE A 511 13.59 -9.14 -5.53
CA ILE A 511 13.58 -10.59 -5.33
C ILE A 511 12.40 -11.17 -6.10
N CYS A 512 12.63 -12.26 -6.84
CA CYS A 512 11.59 -13.11 -7.41
C CYS A 512 11.58 -14.45 -6.67
N ILE A 513 10.43 -14.76 -6.11
CA ILE A 513 10.17 -15.97 -5.34
C ILE A 513 9.30 -16.88 -6.21
N LYS A 514 9.69 -18.13 -6.37
CA LYS A 514 8.99 -19.13 -7.19
C LYS A 514 9.16 -20.51 -6.58
N ASN A 515 8.11 -21.35 -6.63
CA ASN A 515 8.26 -22.74 -6.25
C ASN A 515 9.26 -23.43 -7.19
N ASP A 516 10.25 -24.11 -6.62
CA ASP A 516 11.03 -25.10 -7.35
C ASP A 516 10.12 -26.32 -7.61
N HIS A 517 9.96 -26.69 -8.88
CA HIS A 517 9.18 -27.87 -9.31
C HIS A 517 10.01 -29.14 -9.21
#